data_90f5426f59b104dd3e1fcd5d88385386
#
_entry.id   90f5426f59b104dd3e1fcd5d88385386
#
_cell.length_a   1.000
_cell.length_b   1.000
_cell.length_c   1.000
_cell.angle_alpha   90.00
_cell.angle_beta   90.00
_cell.angle_gamma   90.00
#
_symmetry.space_group_name_H-M   'P 1'
#
loop_
_entity.id
_entity.type
_entity.pdbx_description
1 polymer ?
#
loop_
_entity_poly.entity_id
_entity_poly.type
_entity_poly.pdbx_seq_one_letter_code
_entity_poly.pdbx_strand_id
1 'polypeptide(L)'
;MAMDSTALMDSYGRKLLEELQDNARLSVAELGRRIGLSPTATAERLRQMEEIGILRAYTIEIDREALGLEVMAFIRMSCNGPQYHRLLDFIQTLEEVRECHHLTGGDDLLLKVTTTNMSDLEALIEALLPYGTPITSLVLSSPVERRKYAVTGKLVTVTKKPPLRRR
;
A
#
# COMPACT_ATOMS: atom_id res chain seq x y z
N MET A 1 -9.96 -14.15 -22.83
CA MET A 1 -8.59 -14.74 -22.91
C MET A 1 -7.80 -14.18 -21.74
N ALA A 2 -7.38 -15.03 -20.80
CA ALA A 2 -6.51 -14.55 -19.69
C ALA A 2 -5.16 -14.18 -20.32
N MET A 3 -4.79 -12.90 -20.23
CA MET A 3 -3.45 -12.45 -20.64
C MET A 3 -2.43 -13.12 -19.75
N ASP A 4 -1.44 -13.75 -20.37
CA ASP A 4 -0.36 -14.42 -19.65
C ASP A 4 0.53 -13.37 -18.97
N SER A 5 0.35 -13.24 -17.66
CA SER A 5 1.14 -12.34 -16.83
C SER A 5 2.64 -12.59 -16.91
N THR A 6 3.03 -13.83 -17.28
CA THR A 6 4.42 -14.25 -17.42
C THR A 6 5.11 -13.56 -18.60
N ALA A 7 4.38 -13.34 -19.70
CA ALA A 7 4.90 -12.68 -20.89
C ALA A 7 5.22 -11.18 -20.66
N LEU A 8 4.49 -10.52 -19.75
CA LEU A 8 4.73 -9.12 -19.41
C LEU A 8 5.93 -8.91 -18.47
N MET A 9 6.39 -9.97 -17.79
CA MET A 9 7.53 -9.92 -16.87
C MET A 9 8.83 -10.40 -17.49
N ASP A 10 8.98 -10.18 -18.78
CA ASP A 10 10.25 -10.33 -19.50
C ASP A 10 11.28 -9.27 -19.05
N SER A 11 12.44 -9.20 -19.71
CA SER A 11 13.48 -8.22 -19.37
C SER A 11 13.01 -6.77 -19.48
N TYR A 12 12.14 -6.45 -20.43
CA TYR A 12 11.59 -5.10 -20.61
C TYR A 12 10.59 -4.74 -19.51
N GLY A 13 9.70 -5.66 -19.16
CA GLY A 13 8.72 -5.44 -18.10
C GLY A 13 9.37 -5.25 -16.74
N ARG A 14 10.42 -5.99 -16.44
CA ARG A 14 11.19 -5.84 -15.20
C ARG A 14 11.86 -4.48 -15.12
N LYS A 15 12.58 -4.08 -16.17
CA LYS A 15 13.21 -2.74 -16.26
C LYS A 15 12.18 -1.63 -16.15
N LEU A 16 11.01 -1.79 -16.78
CA LEU A 16 9.93 -0.81 -16.70
C LEU A 16 9.46 -0.60 -15.25
N LEU A 17 9.25 -1.68 -14.50
CA LEU A 17 8.87 -1.61 -13.09
C LEU A 17 9.99 -1.07 -12.19
N GLU A 18 11.26 -1.35 -12.50
CA GLU A 18 12.41 -0.78 -11.80
C GLU A 18 12.46 0.73 -11.99
N GLU A 19 12.38 1.23 -13.23
CA GLU A 19 12.36 2.66 -13.54
C GLU A 19 11.18 3.39 -12.89
N LEU A 20 9.99 2.79 -12.89
CA LEU A 20 8.81 3.38 -12.25
C LEU A 20 8.89 3.38 -10.72
N GLN A 21 9.56 2.41 -10.10
CA GLN A 21 9.83 2.44 -8.66
C GLN A 21 10.84 3.53 -8.29
N ASP A 22 11.71 3.92 -9.22
CA ASP A 22 12.65 5.02 -9.02
C ASP A 22 11.99 6.37 -9.25
N ASN A 23 11.22 6.49 -10.32
CA ASN A 23 10.52 7.73 -10.64
C ASN A 23 9.22 7.45 -11.41
N ALA A 24 8.11 7.46 -10.68
CA ALA A 24 6.78 7.27 -11.27
C ALA A 24 6.29 8.45 -12.15
N ARG A 25 7.06 9.55 -12.24
CA ARG A 25 6.74 10.74 -13.06
C ARG A 25 7.40 10.71 -14.44
N LEU A 26 8.18 9.68 -14.77
CA LEU A 26 8.77 9.57 -16.11
C LEU A 26 7.68 9.53 -17.17
N SER A 27 7.91 10.28 -18.27
CA SER A 27 7.03 10.19 -19.43
C SER A 27 7.17 8.83 -20.11
N VAL A 28 6.15 8.41 -20.83
CA VAL A 28 6.17 7.16 -21.62
C VAL A 28 7.32 7.14 -22.62
N ALA A 29 7.61 8.29 -23.23
CA ALA A 29 8.72 8.43 -24.16
C ALA A 29 10.09 8.22 -23.48
N GLU A 30 10.27 8.81 -22.30
CA GLU A 30 11.51 8.66 -21.53
C GLU A 30 11.66 7.23 -20.99
N LEU A 31 10.59 6.62 -20.49
CA LEU A 31 10.58 5.22 -20.09
C LEU A 31 11.00 4.32 -21.27
N GLY A 32 10.38 4.51 -22.43
CA GLY A 32 10.69 3.75 -23.64
C GLY A 32 12.18 3.87 -24.01
N ARG A 33 12.72 5.10 -23.96
CA ARG A 33 14.15 5.36 -24.23
C ARG A 33 15.06 4.58 -23.29
N ARG A 34 14.76 4.58 -21.98
CA ARG A 34 15.57 3.90 -20.95
C ARG A 34 15.54 2.38 -21.05
N ILE A 35 14.40 1.82 -21.43
CA ILE A 35 14.24 0.37 -21.54
C ILE A 35 14.48 -0.19 -22.93
N GLY A 36 14.67 0.68 -23.95
CA GLY A 36 14.92 0.27 -25.35
C GLY A 36 13.65 -0.11 -26.11
N LEU A 37 12.51 0.54 -25.84
CA LEU A 37 11.24 0.35 -26.54
C LEU A 37 10.74 1.66 -27.16
N SER A 38 9.92 1.54 -28.22
CA SER A 38 9.19 2.70 -28.75
C SER A 38 8.16 3.23 -27.73
N PRO A 39 7.80 4.52 -27.78
CA PRO A 39 6.76 5.07 -26.89
C PRO A 39 5.43 4.30 -26.98
N THR A 40 5.03 3.91 -28.18
CA THR A 40 3.78 3.14 -28.39
C THR A 40 3.85 1.76 -27.73
N ALA A 41 4.95 1.03 -27.90
CA ALA A 41 5.13 -0.27 -27.25
C ALA A 41 5.19 -0.16 -25.73
N THR A 42 5.81 0.92 -25.22
CA THR A 42 5.88 1.20 -23.78
C THR A 42 4.49 1.51 -23.20
N ALA A 43 3.71 2.37 -23.88
CA ALA A 43 2.35 2.70 -23.47
C ALA A 43 1.45 1.46 -23.40
N GLU A 44 1.51 0.61 -24.43
CA GLU A 44 0.73 -0.61 -24.49
C GLU A 44 1.10 -1.58 -23.35
N ARG A 45 2.39 -1.73 -23.06
CA ARG A 45 2.88 -2.56 -21.98
C ARG A 45 2.44 -2.06 -20.60
N LEU A 46 2.48 -0.74 -20.38
CA LEU A 46 1.96 -0.12 -19.14
C LEU A 46 0.47 -0.42 -18.97
N ARG A 47 -0.33 -0.17 -20.02
CA ARG A 47 -1.76 -0.45 -20.02
C ARG A 47 -2.05 -1.92 -19.66
N GLN A 48 -1.32 -2.85 -20.25
CA GLN A 48 -1.47 -4.28 -19.95
C GLN A 48 -1.11 -4.62 -18.50
N MET A 49 -0.03 -4.03 -17.94
CA MET A 49 0.36 -4.22 -16.54
C MET A 49 -0.67 -3.64 -15.56
N GLU A 50 -1.31 -2.54 -15.90
CA GLU A 50 -2.40 -1.95 -15.14
C GLU A 50 -3.66 -2.85 -15.17
N GLU A 51 -4.04 -3.33 -16.35
CA GLU A 51 -5.22 -4.19 -16.54
C GLU A 51 -5.14 -5.52 -15.78
N ILE A 52 -3.96 -6.15 -15.74
CA ILE A 52 -3.77 -7.38 -15.00
C ILE A 52 -3.43 -7.14 -13.52
N GLY A 53 -3.23 -5.88 -13.10
CA GLY A 53 -3.02 -5.49 -11.72
C GLY A 53 -1.60 -5.71 -11.18
N ILE A 54 -0.61 -5.88 -12.03
CA ILE A 54 0.82 -5.82 -11.65
C ILE A 54 1.15 -4.39 -11.23
N LEU A 55 0.80 -3.42 -12.07
CA LEU A 55 0.89 -2.00 -11.76
C LEU A 55 -0.47 -1.55 -11.21
N ARG A 56 -0.53 -1.24 -9.92
CA ARG A 56 -1.78 -0.94 -9.22
C ARG A 56 -2.08 0.54 -9.10
N ALA A 57 -1.04 1.36 -8.96
CA ALA A 57 -1.16 2.80 -8.80
C ALA A 57 0.18 3.47 -9.04
N TYR A 58 0.12 4.72 -9.46
CA TYR A 58 1.21 5.70 -9.37
C TYR A 58 0.95 6.55 -8.15
N THR A 59 1.88 6.59 -7.22
CA THR A 59 1.71 7.29 -5.94
C THR A 59 2.90 8.16 -5.63
N ILE A 60 2.70 9.12 -4.75
CA ILE A 60 3.76 9.96 -4.19
C ILE A 60 4.04 9.53 -2.76
N GLU A 61 5.23 9.81 -2.30
CA GLU A 61 5.61 9.75 -0.90
C GLU A 61 5.51 11.16 -0.31
N ILE A 62 4.89 11.28 0.85
CA ILE A 62 4.67 12.55 1.51
C ILE A 62 5.36 12.49 2.87
N ASP A 63 6.14 13.51 3.18
CA ASP A 63 6.69 13.71 4.50
C ASP A 63 5.54 14.04 5.48
N ARG A 64 5.22 13.08 6.35
CA ARG A 64 4.14 13.21 7.33
C ARG A 64 4.42 14.31 8.36
N GLU A 65 5.70 14.50 8.73
CA GLU A 65 6.11 15.50 9.71
C GLU A 65 5.91 16.91 9.15
N ALA A 66 6.20 17.10 7.86
CA ALA A 66 5.91 18.36 7.17
C ALA A 66 4.40 18.68 7.11
N LEU A 67 3.52 17.68 7.29
CA LEU A 67 2.07 17.86 7.43
C LEU A 67 1.62 18.00 8.90
N GLY A 68 2.55 18.01 9.86
CA GLY A 68 2.23 18.06 11.28
C GLY A 68 1.76 16.72 11.87
N LEU A 69 1.92 15.60 11.14
CA LEU A 69 1.57 14.26 11.62
C LEU A 69 2.79 13.63 12.31
N GLU A 70 3.13 14.14 13.50
CA GLU A 70 4.37 13.81 14.20
C GLU A 70 4.36 12.42 14.84
N VAL A 71 3.17 11.96 15.27
CA VAL A 71 3.03 10.68 15.98
C VAL A 71 2.65 9.56 15.01
N MET A 72 3.43 8.49 14.99
CA MET A 72 3.10 7.27 14.29
C MET A 72 3.06 6.09 15.26
N ALA A 73 2.03 5.27 15.17
CA ALA A 73 1.88 4.08 16.01
C ALA A 73 1.33 2.89 15.22
N PHE A 74 1.59 1.70 15.74
CA PHE A 74 0.88 0.49 15.35
C PHE A 74 -0.06 0.08 16.47
N ILE A 75 -1.33 -0.14 16.13
CA ILE A 75 -2.36 -0.62 17.07
C ILE A 75 -2.78 -2.01 16.63
N ARG A 76 -2.53 -3.01 17.48
CA ARG A 76 -3.07 -4.36 17.32
C ARG A 76 -4.43 -4.41 17.98
N MET A 77 -5.41 -4.96 17.26
CA MET A 77 -6.78 -5.11 17.77
C MET A 77 -7.10 -6.59 17.89
N SER A 78 -7.55 -6.97 19.09
CA SER A 78 -8.20 -8.25 19.31
C SER A 78 -9.68 -8.01 19.56
N CYS A 79 -10.55 -8.59 18.74
CA CYS A 79 -12.00 -8.35 18.80
C CYS A 79 -12.81 -9.64 18.77
N ASN A 80 -13.97 -9.62 19.41
CA ASN A 80 -14.91 -10.73 19.37
C ASN A 80 -15.69 -10.71 18.05
N GLY A 81 -16.03 -11.87 17.51
CA GLY A 81 -16.67 -12.05 16.20
C GLY A 81 -17.79 -11.06 15.83
N PRO A 82 -18.76 -10.74 16.72
CA PRO A 82 -19.81 -9.76 16.39
C PRO A 82 -19.31 -8.32 16.19
N GLN A 83 -18.23 -7.93 16.84
CA GLN A 83 -17.67 -6.58 16.76
C GLN A 83 -16.74 -6.39 15.56
N TYR A 84 -16.25 -7.48 14.99
CA TYR A 84 -15.26 -7.44 13.91
C TYR A 84 -15.73 -6.62 12.69
N HIS A 85 -16.92 -6.87 12.17
CA HIS A 85 -17.44 -6.13 11.01
C HIS A 85 -17.70 -4.66 11.35
N ARG A 86 -18.22 -4.38 12.55
CA ARG A 86 -18.42 -3.00 13.04
C ARG A 86 -17.11 -2.25 13.15
N LEU A 87 -16.05 -2.90 13.63
CA LEU A 87 -14.71 -2.32 13.69
C LEU A 87 -14.19 -2.00 12.29
N LEU A 88 -14.35 -2.91 11.32
CA LEU A 88 -13.92 -2.65 9.93
C LEU A 88 -14.65 -1.45 9.31
N ASP A 89 -15.95 -1.32 9.54
CA ASP A 89 -16.72 -0.18 9.05
C ASP A 89 -16.27 1.12 9.73
N PHE A 90 -16.04 1.07 11.03
CA PHE A 90 -15.57 2.22 11.81
C PHE A 90 -14.17 2.67 11.36
N ILE A 91 -13.22 1.76 11.21
CA ILE A 91 -11.86 2.05 10.74
C ILE A 91 -11.86 2.80 9.39
N GLN A 92 -12.82 2.51 8.50
CA GLN A 92 -12.92 3.20 7.21
C GLN A 92 -13.29 4.68 7.34
N THR A 93 -13.85 5.09 8.47
CA THR A 93 -14.22 6.49 8.76
C THR A 93 -13.10 7.27 9.42
N LEU A 94 -12.06 6.61 9.92
CA LEU A 94 -10.96 7.22 10.66
C LEU A 94 -9.87 7.73 9.72
N GLU A 95 -9.66 9.04 9.70
CA GLU A 95 -8.62 9.66 8.88
C GLU A 95 -7.20 9.39 9.38
N GLU A 96 -7.04 9.05 10.65
CA GLU A 96 -5.77 8.71 11.28
C GLU A 96 -5.24 7.35 10.82
N VAL A 97 -6.11 6.46 10.34
CA VAL A 97 -5.72 5.11 9.90
C VAL A 97 -5.18 5.15 8.48
N ARG A 98 -3.90 4.81 8.34
CA ARG A 98 -3.19 4.74 7.06
C ARG A 98 -3.24 3.36 6.41
N GLU A 99 -3.14 2.33 7.23
CA GLU A 99 -3.16 0.93 6.79
C GLU A 99 -3.92 0.08 7.80
N CYS A 100 -4.62 -0.94 7.32
CA CYS A 100 -5.27 -1.94 8.13
C CYS A 100 -4.98 -3.32 7.54
N HIS A 101 -4.44 -4.22 8.33
CA HIS A 101 -4.05 -5.56 7.92
C HIS A 101 -4.71 -6.60 8.82
N HIS A 102 -5.23 -7.68 8.19
CA HIS A 102 -5.63 -8.87 8.92
C HIS A 102 -4.39 -9.65 9.33
N LEU A 103 -4.36 -10.12 10.56
CA LEU A 103 -3.28 -10.93 11.08
C LEU A 103 -3.73 -12.39 11.28
N THR A 104 -2.75 -13.29 11.31
CA THR A 104 -2.91 -14.64 11.83
C THR A 104 -2.38 -14.68 13.26
N GLY A 105 -3.06 -15.40 14.15
CA GLY A 105 -2.63 -15.53 15.57
C GLY A 105 -3.67 -14.99 16.54
N GLY A 106 -3.22 -14.41 17.66
CA GLY A 106 -4.08 -13.94 18.73
C GLY A 106 -4.72 -12.55 18.51
N ASP A 107 -4.17 -11.76 17.61
CA ASP A 107 -4.70 -10.45 17.23
C ASP A 107 -5.40 -10.55 15.86
N ASP A 108 -6.54 -9.85 15.69
CA ASP A 108 -7.30 -9.91 14.43
C ASP A 108 -6.80 -8.90 13.38
N LEU A 109 -6.47 -7.68 13.83
CA LEU A 109 -6.09 -6.57 12.97
C LEU A 109 -4.82 -5.87 13.47
N LEU A 110 -4.04 -5.35 12.51
CA LEU A 110 -2.97 -4.39 12.74
C LEU A 110 -3.29 -3.10 11.98
N LEU A 111 -3.38 -2.01 12.73
CA LEU A 111 -3.56 -0.67 12.19
C LEU A 111 -2.24 0.08 12.23
N LYS A 112 -1.88 0.74 11.14
CA LYS A 112 -0.86 1.79 11.13
C LYS A 112 -1.58 3.12 11.19
N VAL A 113 -1.28 3.91 12.21
CA VAL A 113 -1.96 5.18 12.45
C VAL A 113 -0.96 6.33 12.52
N THR A 114 -1.43 7.53 12.14
CA THR A 114 -0.67 8.77 12.31
C THR A 114 -1.57 9.84 12.88
N THR A 115 -1.08 10.55 13.90
CA THR A 115 -1.79 11.65 14.56
C THR A 115 -0.88 12.87 14.70
N THR A 116 -1.43 14.02 15.02
CA THR A 116 -0.65 15.26 15.19
C THR A 116 0.11 15.25 16.52
N ASN A 117 -0.48 14.67 17.56
CA ASN A 117 0.09 14.66 18.91
C ASN A 117 -0.38 13.41 19.68
N MET A 118 0.09 13.27 20.93
CA MET A 118 -0.25 12.13 21.79
C MET A 118 -1.69 12.13 22.27
N SER A 119 -2.30 13.31 22.46
CA SER A 119 -3.70 13.40 22.88
C SER A 119 -4.66 12.90 21.79
N ASP A 120 -4.34 13.18 20.53
CA ASP A 120 -5.11 12.64 19.40
C ASP A 120 -4.96 11.13 19.29
N LEU A 121 -3.76 10.60 19.58
CA LEU A 121 -3.56 9.15 19.64
C LEU A 121 -4.36 8.52 20.78
N GLU A 122 -4.40 9.14 21.95
CA GLU A 122 -5.20 8.68 23.11
C GLU A 122 -6.69 8.65 22.74
N ALA A 123 -7.22 9.71 22.17
CA ALA A 123 -8.61 9.79 21.72
C ALA A 123 -8.95 8.70 20.69
N LEU A 124 -8.04 8.42 19.76
CA LEU A 124 -8.20 7.33 18.80
C LEU A 124 -8.26 5.95 19.50
N ILE A 125 -7.38 5.71 20.47
CA ILE A 125 -7.37 4.47 21.25
C ILE A 125 -8.70 4.31 22.01
N GLU A 126 -9.19 5.36 22.66
CA GLU A 126 -10.47 5.37 23.36
C GLU A 126 -11.64 5.05 22.43
N ALA A 127 -11.64 5.61 21.22
CA ALA A 127 -12.65 5.34 20.20
C ALA A 127 -12.64 3.89 19.69
N LEU A 128 -11.53 3.18 19.83
CA LEU A 128 -11.40 1.76 19.45
C LEU A 128 -11.83 0.79 20.56
N LEU A 129 -11.82 1.19 21.84
CA LEU A 129 -12.16 0.34 23.00
C LEU A 129 -13.52 -0.36 22.89
N PRO A 130 -14.61 0.27 22.37
CA PRO A 130 -15.90 -0.39 22.25
C PRO A 130 -15.91 -1.63 21.33
N TYR A 131 -14.90 -1.75 20.45
CA TYR A 131 -14.83 -2.80 19.45
C TYR A 131 -13.92 -3.97 19.85
N GLY A 132 -13.06 -3.77 20.86
CA GLY A 132 -12.13 -4.82 21.29
C GLY A 132 -11.02 -4.28 22.17
N THR A 133 -9.92 -5.01 22.22
CA THR A 133 -8.74 -4.65 23.04
C THR A 133 -7.63 -4.11 22.14
N PRO A 134 -7.36 -2.78 22.17
CA PRO A 134 -6.23 -2.20 21.47
C PRO A 134 -4.94 -2.38 22.25
N ILE A 135 -3.87 -2.78 21.58
CA ILE A 135 -2.49 -2.80 22.08
C ILE A 135 -1.65 -1.90 21.19
N THR A 136 -1.22 -0.77 21.73
CA THR A 136 -0.52 0.27 20.96
C THR A 136 0.99 0.17 21.12
N SER A 137 1.72 0.30 20.02
CA SER A 137 3.18 0.42 19.96
C SER A 137 3.53 1.71 19.24
N LEU A 138 4.13 2.65 19.96
CA LEU A 138 4.61 3.91 19.39
C LEU A 138 5.87 3.66 18.55
N VAL A 139 5.94 4.25 17.36
CA VAL A 139 7.13 4.18 16.52
C VAL A 139 8.07 5.30 16.90
N LEU A 140 9.25 4.95 17.37
CA LEU A 140 10.30 5.92 17.74
C LEU A 140 11.10 6.38 16.51
N SER A 141 11.36 5.46 15.58
CA SER A 141 12.04 5.73 14.32
C SER A 141 11.77 4.61 13.32
N SER A 142 11.93 4.91 12.04
CA SER A 142 11.77 3.94 10.96
C SER A 142 13.05 3.87 10.12
N PRO A 143 14.05 3.04 10.52
CA PRO A 143 15.31 2.92 9.76
C PRO A 143 15.12 2.46 8.31
N VAL A 144 14.00 1.80 8.03
CA VAL A 144 13.57 1.41 6.68
C VAL A 144 12.08 1.66 6.57
N GLU A 145 11.66 2.77 5.98
CA GLU A 145 10.24 3.07 5.77
C GLU A 145 9.69 2.35 4.55
N ARG A 146 10.43 2.40 3.46
CA ARG A 146 10.02 1.77 2.20
C ARG A 146 11.23 1.28 1.43
N ARG A 147 11.20 0.03 1.04
CA ARG A 147 12.20 -0.57 0.15
C ARG A 147 11.54 -0.98 -1.16
N LYS A 148 12.22 -0.70 -2.28
CA LYS A 148 11.78 -1.16 -3.60
C LYS A 148 11.72 -2.68 -3.65
N TYR A 149 10.73 -3.20 -4.37
CA TYR A 149 10.65 -4.63 -4.64
C TYR A 149 11.69 -5.03 -5.68
N ALA A 150 12.48 -6.05 -5.39
CA ALA A 150 13.33 -6.67 -6.40
C ALA A 150 12.44 -7.39 -7.44
N VAL A 151 12.55 -6.97 -8.70
CA VAL A 151 11.71 -7.51 -9.80
C VAL A 151 12.35 -8.77 -10.40
N THR A 152 12.75 -9.74 -9.54
CA THR A 152 13.50 -10.94 -9.94
C THR A 152 12.68 -12.23 -9.88
N GLY A 153 11.49 -12.20 -9.28
CA GLY A 153 10.68 -13.41 -9.03
C GLY A 153 9.90 -13.92 -10.24
N LYS A 154 9.57 -15.22 -10.24
CA LYS A 154 8.50 -15.77 -11.08
C LYS A 154 7.18 -15.17 -10.60
N LEU A 155 6.38 -14.62 -11.53
CA LEU A 155 5.02 -14.20 -11.19
C LEU A 155 4.21 -15.43 -10.73
N VAL A 156 3.62 -15.29 -9.57
CA VAL A 156 2.50 -16.13 -9.16
C VAL A 156 1.27 -15.60 -9.91
N THR A 157 0.39 -16.49 -10.36
CA THR A 157 -0.86 -16.10 -11.03
C THR A 157 -1.57 -15.02 -10.23
N VAL A 158 -1.67 -13.81 -10.80
CA VAL A 158 -2.32 -12.69 -10.14
C VAL A 158 -3.83 -12.92 -10.19
N THR A 159 -4.43 -13.37 -9.10
CA THR A 159 -5.87 -13.25 -8.93
C THR A 159 -6.19 -11.77 -8.78
N LYS A 160 -7.00 -11.26 -9.71
CA LYS A 160 -7.35 -9.83 -9.81
C LYS A 160 -7.85 -9.32 -8.46
N LYS A 161 -6.99 -8.61 -7.71
CA LYS A 161 -7.46 -7.82 -6.57
C LYS A 161 -8.26 -6.63 -7.12
N PRO A 162 -9.40 -6.28 -6.49
CA PRO A 162 -10.14 -5.09 -6.90
C PRO A 162 -9.20 -3.88 -6.88
N PRO A 163 -9.36 -2.94 -7.84
CA PRO A 163 -8.60 -1.70 -7.83
C PRO A 163 -8.81 -0.99 -6.49
N LEU A 164 -7.75 -0.35 -5.98
CA LEU A 164 -7.87 0.55 -4.85
C LEU A 164 -8.98 1.55 -5.19
N ARG A 165 -10.04 1.59 -4.38
CA ARG A 165 -11.13 2.55 -4.59
C ARG A 165 -10.51 3.94 -4.58
N ARG A 166 -10.58 4.62 -5.74
CA ARG A 166 -10.35 6.06 -5.78
C ARG A 166 -11.51 6.68 -4.98
N ARG A 167 -11.19 7.35 -3.88
CA ARG A 167 -12.10 8.32 -3.25
C ARG A 167 -12.05 9.61 -4.04
#